data_06eb84b060c35d6d808f79d3035d05a6
#
_entry.id   06eb84b060c35d6d808f79d3035d05a6
#
_cell.length_a   1.000
_cell.length_b   1.000
_cell.length_c   1.000
_cell.angle_alpha   90.00
_cell.angle_beta   90.00
_cell.angle_gamma   90.00
#
_symmetry.space_group_name_H-M   'P 1'
#
loop_
_entity.id
_entity.type
_entity.pdbx_description
1 polymer ?
#
loop_
_entity_poly.entity_id
_entity_poly.type
_entity_poly.pdbx_seq_one_letter_code
_entity_poly.pdbx_strand_id
1 'polypeptide(L)'
;MKSEMLTMKIGSFARVGALATALALIPVTTAGLAAVDSRSGMQFGKLAAIYRLVKDNYVDKVDDEKLLNGAINGMLASLDPHSSYLDGSSLQRLETMIDGNYSGLGLSVQMDDGAVKVISPFRGSPAEKAGVKAGDYITHLDGVLYFERDIDEAVGKMRGSAGTSIRLTIFRPGRDEPFDVTVTRGVIELEPVTWEVKDAVGVVSVNEFSRDVGRDVARAIQAMRKQAVATGGLKGLVLDLRSNPGGSLDEAVALSDLFVSAGDIVSQRGRVASENEYYRAETVYKGDIAKDLPLVVLIDAGSASASEIVAGALQDHRRAVVMGERSFGKGSVQSLIGLDRTSAIKLTTARYFTPSGHSVQEGGIEPDIRVPQLSDPDARLRSQRAVRESDLRGHLINEISLDDKKLEADRKDDPRFTQTAEELKAKGITDFQLHYAIETLRRADAPAALAARRN
;
A
#
# COMPACT_ATOMS: atom_id res chain seq x y z
N MET A 1 36.70 53.70 -30.75
CA MET A 1 35.25 53.75 -30.94
C MET A 1 34.70 52.49 -30.26
N LYS A 2 33.83 52.69 -29.33
CA LYS A 2 33.42 51.77 -28.25
C LYS A 2 32.60 50.57 -28.77
N SER A 3 33.05 49.37 -28.40
CA SER A 3 32.31 48.11 -28.52
C SER A 3 31.43 47.96 -27.24
N GLU A 4 30.12 48.02 -27.38
CA GLU A 4 29.19 47.67 -26.30
C GLU A 4 28.95 46.17 -26.34
N MET A 5 29.42 45.50 -25.31
CA MET A 5 29.11 44.11 -25.02
C MET A 5 27.71 44.03 -24.38
N LEU A 6 26.78 43.46 -25.13
CA LEU A 6 25.43 43.11 -24.66
C LEU A 6 25.50 41.88 -23.76
N THR A 7 25.43 42.07 -22.46
CA THR A 7 25.29 40.99 -21.48
C THR A 7 23.85 40.51 -21.47
N MET A 8 23.58 39.41 -22.14
CA MET A 8 22.35 38.68 -22.05
C MET A 8 22.26 37.95 -20.66
N LYS A 9 21.36 38.41 -19.81
CA LYS A 9 20.94 37.70 -18.63
C LYS A 9 20.26 36.39 -19.05
N ILE A 10 20.93 35.26 -18.83
CA ILE A 10 20.33 33.94 -18.91
C ILE A 10 19.52 33.78 -17.63
N GLY A 11 18.20 33.85 -17.80
CA GLY A 11 17.23 33.60 -16.75
C GLY A 11 17.28 32.12 -16.32
N SER A 12 17.29 31.95 -15.05
CA SER A 12 17.17 30.71 -14.32
C SER A 12 15.89 29.94 -14.71
N PHE A 13 16.04 28.87 -15.50
CA PHE A 13 15.06 27.81 -15.61
C PHE A 13 15.79 26.48 -15.70
N ALA A 14 16.08 25.89 -14.55
CA ALA A 14 16.32 24.47 -14.38
C ALA A 14 16.23 24.13 -12.90
N ARG A 15 15.02 24.13 -12.35
CA ARG A 15 14.70 23.25 -11.22
C ARG A 15 13.99 22.04 -11.81
N VAL A 16 14.76 21.16 -12.40
CA VAL A 16 14.38 19.76 -12.57
C VAL A 16 14.43 19.18 -11.17
N GLY A 17 13.23 18.89 -10.64
CA GLY A 17 13.09 18.22 -9.37
C GLY A 17 13.77 16.85 -9.45
N ALA A 18 14.93 16.72 -8.82
CA ALA A 18 15.44 15.44 -8.41
C ALA A 18 14.49 14.95 -7.35
N LEU A 19 13.71 13.89 -7.66
CA LEU A 19 13.05 13.06 -6.65
C LEU A 19 14.17 12.42 -5.82
N ALA A 20 14.55 13.10 -4.76
CA ALA A 20 15.27 12.52 -3.67
C ALA A 20 14.22 11.80 -2.81
N THR A 21 13.99 10.49 -3.05
CA THR A 21 13.80 9.61 -1.91
C THR A 21 14.91 10.03 -0.95
N ALA A 22 14.52 10.56 0.22
CA ALA A 22 15.49 10.96 1.23
C ALA A 22 16.17 9.69 1.75
N LEU A 23 17.13 9.17 0.97
CA LEU A 23 18.18 8.30 1.47
C LEU A 23 19.08 9.26 2.29
N ALA A 24 18.71 9.51 3.52
CA ALA A 24 19.62 10.13 4.47
C ALA A 24 20.76 9.14 4.69
N LEU A 25 21.81 9.25 3.88
CA LEU A 25 23.11 8.71 4.18
C LEU A 25 23.61 9.47 5.41
N ILE A 26 23.21 9.01 6.59
CA ILE A 26 23.85 9.47 7.83
C ILE A 26 25.25 8.85 7.77
N PRO A 27 26.31 9.65 7.59
CA PRO A 27 27.65 9.09 7.70
C PRO A 27 27.79 8.59 9.13
N VAL A 28 27.94 7.28 9.30
CA VAL A 28 28.37 6.71 10.58
C VAL A 28 29.79 7.24 10.81
N THR A 29 29.88 8.42 11.41
CA THR A 29 31.16 8.93 11.85
C THR A 29 31.63 8.00 12.96
N THR A 30 32.89 7.56 12.89
CA THR A 30 33.58 6.77 13.93
C THR A 30 33.56 7.42 15.30
N ALA A 31 33.15 8.68 15.41
CA ALA A 31 32.92 9.40 16.67
C ALA A 31 31.67 8.92 17.44
N GLY A 32 30.69 8.26 16.80
CA GLY A 32 29.52 7.69 17.47
C GLY A 32 29.81 6.41 18.27
N LEU A 33 30.94 5.78 18.05
CA LEU A 33 31.36 4.58 18.81
C LEU A 33 32.04 4.91 20.16
N ALA A 34 32.36 6.17 20.44
CA ALA A 34 33.13 6.55 21.64
C ALA A 34 32.29 6.79 22.90
N ALA A 35 30.97 6.75 22.82
CA ALA A 35 30.07 6.91 23.97
C ALA A 35 29.19 5.70 24.23
N VAL A 36 29.70 4.49 23.99
CA VAL A 36 29.01 3.26 24.46
C VAL A 36 29.17 3.23 25.97
N ASP A 37 28.09 3.51 26.71
CA ASP A 37 28.02 3.32 28.15
C ASP A 37 28.62 1.95 28.52
N SER A 38 29.35 1.85 29.62
CA SER A 38 30.03 0.63 30.05
C SER A 38 29.14 -0.60 30.13
N ARG A 39 27.83 -0.40 30.38
CA ARG A 39 26.80 -1.45 30.32
C ARG A 39 26.56 -1.95 28.91
N SER A 40 26.44 -1.05 27.93
CA SER A 40 26.25 -1.40 26.52
C SER A 40 27.46 -2.15 25.97
N GLY A 41 28.68 -1.73 26.30
CA GLY A 41 29.91 -2.43 25.92
C GLY A 41 29.96 -3.87 26.44
N MET A 42 29.52 -4.09 27.67
CA MET A 42 29.44 -5.44 28.26
C MET A 42 28.38 -6.33 27.56
N GLN A 43 27.25 -5.77 27.16
CA GLN A 43 26.20 -6.49 26.42
C GLN A 43 26.66 -6.89 25.00
N PHE A 44 27.37 -6.01 24.31
CA PHE A 44 27.98 -6.35 23.01
C PHE A 44 29.06 -7.44 23.13
N GLY A 45 29.87 -7.38 24.21
CA GLY A 45 30.82 -8.45 24.52
C GLY A 45 30.14 -9.81 24.72
N LYS A 46 28.98 -9.85 25.37
CA LYS A 46 28.18 -11.05 25.56
C LYS A 46 27.63 -11.59 24.22
N LEU A 47 27.11 -10.70 23.35
CA LEU A 47 26.65 -11.08 22.03
C LEU A 47 27.79 -11.70 21.18
N ALA A 48 28.98 -11.08 21.18
CA ALA A 48 30.15 -11.60 20.50
C ALA A 48 30.63 -12.97 21.06
N ALA A 49 30.54 -13.18 22.36
CA ALA A 49 30.84 -14.45 22.99
C ALA A 49 29.85 -15.56 22.57
N ILE A 50 28.55 -15.24 22.55
CA ILE A 50 27.50 -16.16 22.09
C ILE A 50 27.72 -16.52 20.62
N TYR A 51 28.00 -15.54 19.76
CA TYR A 51 28.31 -15.77 18.34
C TYR A 51 29.45 -16.80 18.18
N ARG A 52 30.57 -16.63 18.90
CA ARG A 52 31.70 -17.57 18.88
C ARG A 52 31.31 -18.95 19.37
N LEU A 53 30.58 -19.03 20.51
CA LEU A 53 30.12 -20.32 21.05
C LEU A 53 29.23 -21.09 20.07
N VAL A 54 28.33 -20.41 19.39
CA VAL A 54 27.48 -21.03 18.36
C VAL A 54 28.32 -21.52 17.20
N LYS A 55 29.26 -20.70 16.70
CA LYS A 55 30.11 -21.04 15.59
C LYS A 55 31.01 -22.24 15.87
N ASP A 56 31.53 -22.32 17.11
CA ASP A 56 32.51 -23.34 17.50
C ASP A 56 31.85 -24.66 17.94
N ASN A 57 30.60 -24.63 18.42
CA ASN A 57 29.98 -25.78 19.09
C ASN A 57 28.66 -26.25 18.45
N TYR A 58 28.07 -25.54 17.48
CA TYR A 58 26.86 -26.02 16.83
C TYR A 58 27.10 -27.30 16.05
N VAL A 59 26.12 -28.21 16.00
CA VAL A 59 26.24 -29.56 15.42
C VAL A 59 26.66 -29.54 13.94
N ASP A 60 26.18 -28.53 13.19
CA ASP A 60 26.53 -28.36 11.79
C ASP A 60 27.37 -27.10 11.58
N LYS A 61 28.08 -27.02 10.44
CA LYS A 61 28.79 -25.79 10.07
C LYS A 61 27.83 -24.63 9.86
N VAL A 62 28.03 -23.56 10.62
CA VAL A 62 27.19 -22.36 10.56
C VAL A 62 27.75 -21.37 9.55
N ASP A 63 26.86 -20.79 8.75
CA ASP A 63 27.16 -19.67 7.87
C ASP A 63 27.16 -18.37 8.67
N ASP A 64 28.26 -17.60 8.58
CA ASP A 64 28.48 -16.39 9.36
C ASP A 64 27.48 -15.28 9.01
N GLU A 65 27.20 -15.11 7.71
CA GLU A 65 26.27 -14.08 7.22
C GLU A 65 24.85 -14.39 7.67
N LYS A 66 24.42 -15.64 7.55
CA LYS A 66 23.10 -16.07 8.02
C LYS A 66 22.92 -15.88 9.52
N LEU A 67 23.95 -16.18 10.31
CA LEU A 67 23.90 -16.03 11.77
C LEU A 67 23.82 -14.55 12.18
N LEU A 68 24.62 -13.67 11.55
CA LEU A 68 24.62 -12.24 11.82
C LEU A 68 23.32 -11.58 11.37
N ASN A 69 22.81 -11.91 10.18
CA ASN A 69 21.52 -11.42 9.70
C ASN A 69 20.38 -11.86 10.61
N GLY A 70 20.43 -13.10 11.13
CA GLY A 70 19.48 -13.57 12.14
C GLY A 70 19.51 -12.77 13.44
N ALA A 71 20.70 -12.41 13.92
CA ALA A 71 20.86 -11.58 15.12
C ALA A 71 20.34 -10.15 14.90
N ILE A 72 20.64 -9.53 13.74
CA ILE A 72 20.17 -8.19 13.38
C ILE A 72 18.64 -8.19 13.26
N ASN A 73 18.07 -9.17 12.55
CA ASN A 73 16.63 -9.30 12.41
C ASN A 73 15.94 -9.54 13.75
N GLY A 74 16.53 -10.36 14.65
CA GLY A 74 16.01 -10.55 16.00
C GLY A 74 15.99 -9.27 16.83
N MET A 75 17.00 -8.41 16.70
CA MET A 75 17.04 -7.10 17.33
C MET A 75 15.93 -6.18 16.80
N LEU A 76 15.76 -6.10 15.50
CA LEU A 76 14.75 -5.24 14.86
C LEU A 76 13.33 -5.75 15.15
N ALA A 77 13.10 -7.06 15.06
CA ALA A 77 11.82 -7.69 15.38
C ALA A 77 11.38 -7.52 16.85
N SER A 78 12.33 -7.20 17.76
CA SER A 78 12.00 -6.88 19.16
C SER A 78 11.40 -5.49 19.35
N LEU A 79 11.46 -4.63 18.32
CA LEU A 79 10.94 -3.26 18.37
C LEU A 79 9.46 -3.22 17.94
N ASP A 80 9.17 -3.74 16.77
CA ASP A 80 7.85 -3.77 16.15
C ASP A 80 7.83 -4.73 14.94
N PRO A 81 6.65 -5.09 14.40
CA PRO A 81 6.55 -6.04 13.27
C PRO A 81 6.95 -5.44 11.91
N HIS A 82 7.23 -4.15 11.82
CA HIS A 82 7.50 -3.45 10.57
C HIS A 82 8.97 -3.11 10.37
N SER A 83 9.77 -3.11 11.44
CA SER A 83 11.20 -2.88 11.40
C SER A 83 11.94 -4.13 10.96
N SER A 84 12.83 -4.00 9.96
CA SER A 84 13.55 -5.15 9.39
C SER A 84 14.88 -4.75 8.76
N TYR A 85 15.79 -5.70 8.69
CA TYR A 85 16.99 -5.59 7.87
C TYR A 85 16.68 -6.01 6.43
N LEU A 86 17.15 -5.24 5.48
CA LEU A 86 16.99 -5.47 4.05
C LEU A 86 18.36 -5.79 3.46
N ASP A 87 18.56 -7.03 3.04
CA ASP A 87 19.68 -7.42 2.18
C ASP A 87 19.48 -6.90 0.74
N GLY A 88 20.47 -7.08 -0.13
CA GLY A 88 20.44 -6.57 -1.49
C GLY A 88 19.19 -6.99 -2.27
N SER A 89 18.74 -8.24 -2.09
CA SER A 89 17.56 -8.75 -2.77
C SER A 89 16.25 -8.15 -2.22
N SER A 90 16.17 -7.98 -0.92
CA SER A 90 15.01 -7.41 -0.24
C SER A 90 14.91 -5.90 -0.46
N LEU A 91 16.05 -5.21 -0.47
CA LEU A 91 16.14 -3.79 -0.78
C LEU A 91 15.68 -3.52 -2.22
N GLN A 92 16.19 -4.29 -3.19
CA GLN A 92 15.79 -4.17 -4.60
C GLN A 92 14.29 -4.45 -4.79
N ARG A 93 13.72 -5.42 -4.05
CA ARG A 93 12.27 -5.68 -4.08
C ARG A 93 11.46 -4.47 -3.58
N LEU A 94 11.90 -3.87 -2.46
CA LEU A 94 11.23 -2.70 -1.91
C LEU A 94 11.30 -1.50 -2.87
N GLU A 95 12.46 -1.21 -3.43
CA GLU A 95 12.63 -0.14 -4.44
C GLU A 95 11.72 -0.37 -5.65
N THR A 96 11.66 -1.60 -6.15
CA THR A 96 10.78 -1.99 -7.25
C THR A 96 9.30 -1.77 -6.94
N MET A 97 8.87 -2.06 -5.71
CA MET A 97 7.48 -1.81 -5.27
C MET A 97 7.17 -0.31 -5.22
N ILE A 98 8.10 0.49 -4.70
CA ILE A 98 7.94 1.96 -4.62
C ILE A 98 7.87 2.58 -6.02
N ASP A 99 8.68 2.08 -6.95
CA ASP A 99 8.70 2.56 -8.34
C ASP A 99 7.47 2.10 -9.16
N GLY A 100 6.69 1.16 -8.64
CA GLY A 100 5.50 0.63 -9.31
C GLY A 100 5.78 -0.26 -10.52
N ASN A 101 7.06 -0.58 -10.78
CA ASN A 101 7.50 -1.44 -11.87
C ASN A 101 8.25 -2.63 -11.30
N TYR A 102 7.82 -3.85 -11.56
CA TYR A 102 8.61 -5.01 -11.18
C TYR A 102 8.88 -5.92 -12.37
N SER A 103 10.01 -6.60 -12.34
CA SER A 103 10.34 -7.58 -13.35
C SER A 103 9.91 -8.97 -12.92
N GLY A 104 9.10 -9.61 -13.76
CA GLY A 104 8.55 -10.92 -13.46
C GLY A 104 7.65 -11.46 -14.57
N LEU A 105 6.72 -12.31 -14.19
CA LEU A 105 5.80 -12.97 -15.12
C LEU A 105 4.49 -12.19 -15.32
N GLY A 106 4.09 -11.36 -14.34
CA GLY A 106 2.80 -10.67 -14.35
C GLY A 106 1.64 -11.61 -14.08
N LEU A 107 1.68 -12.29 -12.94
CA LEU A 107 0.65 -13.21 -12.45
C LEU A 107 0.17 -12.80 -11.06
N SER A 108 -1.13 -12.84 -10.86
CA SER A 108 -1.74 -12.93 -9.54
C SER A 108 -1.91 -14.40 -9.20
N VAL A 109 -1.38 -14.82 -8.03
CA VAL A 109 -1.39 -16.22 -7.60
C VAL A 109 -1.82 -16.35 -6.14
N GLN A 110 -2.32 -17.53 -5.78
CA GLN A 110 -2.62 -17.92 -4.40
C GLN A 110 -2.26 -19.38 -4.18
N MET A 111 -2.15 -19.80 -2.92
CA MET A 111 -2.11 -21.22 -2.60
C MET A 111 -3.53 -21.80 -2.63
N ASP A 112 -3.68 -22.96 -3.28
CA ASP A 112 -4.91 -23.72 -3.33
C ASP A 112 -4.57 -25.21 -3.31
N ASP A 113 -5.02 -25.92 -2.27
CA ASP A 113 -4.71 -27.36 -2.05
C ASP A 113 -3.20 -27.70 -2.16
N GLY A 114 -2.34 -26.84 -1.60
CA GLY A 114 -0.89 -27.03 -1.59
C GLY A 114 -0.17 -26.69 -2.91
N ALA A 115 -0.89 -26.26 -3.94
CA ALA A 115 -0.33 -25.84 -5.23
C ALA A 115 -0.49 -24.35 -5.49
N VAL A 116 0.34 -23.80 -6.35
CA VAL A 116 0.28 -22.38 -6.75
C VAL A 116 -0.76 -22.21 -7.85
N LYS A 117 -1.96 -21.71 -7.50
CA LYS A 117 -3.04 -21.44 -8.43
C LYS A 117 -2.93 -20.03 -9.01
N VAL A 118 -3.07 -19.91 -10.31
CA VAL A 118 -3.18 -18.64 -11.03
C VAL A 118 -4.58 -18.07 -10.85
N ILE A 119 -4.70 -16.93 -10.17
CA ILE A 119 -5.95 -16.17 -10.08
C ILE A 119 -6.21 -15.51 -11.44
N SER A 120 -5.21 -14.77 -11.94
CA SER A 120 -5.23 -14.17 -13.28
C SER A 120 -3.83 -13.76 -13.73
N PRO A 121 -3.50 -13.88 -15.04
CA PRO A 121 -2.41 -13.12 -15.61
C PRO A 121 -2.82 -11.64 -15.74
N PHE A 122 -1.87 -10.73 -15.55
CA PHE A 122 -2.11 -9.31 -15.82
C PHE A 122 -2.18 -9.07 -17.34
N ARG A 123 -3.05 -8.17 -17.74
CA ARG A 123 -3.25 -7.84 -19.15
C ARG A 123 -1.95 -7.35 -19.79
N GLY A 124 -1.58 -7.91 -20.94
CA GLY A 124 -0.34 -7.58 -21.66
C GLY A 124 0.93 -8.16 -21.05
N SER A 125 0.82 -8.90 -19.93
CA SER A 125 1.97 -9.47 -19.21
C SER A 125 2.69 -10.55 -20.02
N PRO A 126 3.97 -10.86 -19.67
CA PRO A 126 4.69 -12.01 -20.20
C PRO A 126 3.95 -13.35 -20.05
N ALA A 127 3.33 -13.57 -18.91
CA ALA A 127 2.58 -14.80 -18.67
C ALA A 127 1.32 -14.92 -19.55
N GLU A 128 0.56 -13.83 -19.72
CA GLU A 128 -0.59 -13.81 -20.63
C GLU A 128 -0.15 -14.11 -22.07
N LYS A 129 0.93 -13.44 -22.54
CA LYS A 129 1.49 -13.66 -23.88
C LYS A 129 1.99 -15.08 -24.07
N ALA A 130 2.49 -15.72 -23.01
CA ALA A 130 2.92 -17.13 -23.04
C ALA A 130 1.75 -18.12 -22.95
N GLY A 131 0.51 -17.66 -22.78
CA GLY A 131 -0.70 -18.49 -22.77
C GLY A 131 -1.10 -19.07 -21.41
N VAL A 132 -0.56 -18.53 -20.30
CA VAL A 132 -1.02 -18.84 -18.95
C VAL A 132 -2.44 -18.25 -18.76
N LYS A 133 -3.31 -18.96 -18.08
CA LYS A 133 -4.73 -18.58 -17.89
C LYS A 133 -5.13 -18.60 -16.41
N ALA A 134 -6.19 -17.88 -16.11
CA ALA A 134 -6.87 -17.99 -14.81
C ALA A 134 -7.33 -19.44 -14.57
N GLY A 135 -7.14 -19.94 -13.36
CA GLY A 135 -7.45 -21.31 -12.97
C GLY A 135 -6.34 -22.34 -13.26
N ASP A 136 -5.22 -21.95 -13.87
CA ASP A 136 -4.06 -22.82 -14.02
C ASP A 136 -3.40 -23.10 -12.66
N TYR A 137 -2.84 -24.28 -12.48
CA TYR A 137 -2.04 -24.64 -11.32
C TYR A 137 -0.57 -24.81 -11.75
N ILE A 138 0.33 -24.04 -11.18
CA ILE A 138 1.75 -24.15 -11.41
C ILE A 138 2.29 -25.20 -10.44
N THR A 139 2.72 -26.33 -10.97
CA THR A 139 3.23 -27.47 -10.19
C THR A 139 4.75 -27.47 -10.06
N HIS A 140 5.47 -27.01 -11.09
CA HIS A 140 6.94 -26.92 -11.04
C HIS A 140 7.43 -25.57 -11.57
N LEU A 141 8.54 -25.12 -10.99
CA LEU A 141 9.33 -23.96 -11.42
C LEU A 141 10.74 -24.45 -11.78
N ASP A 142 11.14 -24.31 -13.04
CA ASP A 142 12.41 -24.83 -13.60
C ASP A 142 12.64 -26.32 -13.30
N GLY A 143 11.57 -27.12 -13.31
CA GLY A 143 11.59 -28.56 -13.02
C GLY A 143 11.62 -28.93 -11.53
N VAL A 144 11.61 -27.94 -10.63
CA VAL A 144 11.50 -28.16 -9.17
C VAL A 144 10.05 -28.15 -8.77
N LEU A 145 9.58 -29.20 -8.07
CA LEU A 145 8.21 -29.31 -7.56
C LEU A 145 7.93 -28.25 -6.49
N TYR A 146 6.85 -27.50 -6.67
CA TYR A 146 6.33 -26.49 -5.74
C TYR A 146 4.96 -26.93 -5.22
N PHE A 147 4.96 -27.93 -4.37
CA PHE A 147 3.80 -28.43 -3.67
C PHE A 147 4.01 -28.33 -2.16
N GLU A 148 3.04 -27.82 -1.41
CA GLU A 148 3.12 -27.57 0.05
C GLU A 148 4.30 -26.67 0.47
N ARG A 149 4.77 -25.80 -0.43
CA ARG A 149 5.81 -24.79 -0.16
C ARG A 149 5.19 -23.42 0.08
N ASP A 150 6.01 -22.52 0.61
CA ASP A 150 5.62 -21.13 0.83
C ASP A 150 5.35 -20.44 -0.50
N ILE A 151 4.24 -19.70 -0.58
CA ILE A 151 3.87 -18.91 -1.75
C ILE A 151 4.94 -17.83 -2.06
N ASP A 152 5.55 -17.23 -1.03
CA ASP A 152 6.58 -16.21 -1.18
C ASP A 152 7.85 -16.78 -1.83
N GLU A 153 8.20 -18.03 -1.54
CA GLU A 153 9.29 -18.72 -2.23
C GLU A 153 8.97 -18.90 -3.72
N ALA A 154 7.76 -19.34 -4.04
CA ALA A 154 7.32 -19.50 -5.43
C ALA A 154 7.32 -18.15 -6.18
N VAL A 155 6.76 -17.11 -5.57
CA VAL A 155 6.74 -15.74 -6.13
C VAL A 155 8.16 -15.22 -6.30
N GLY A 156 9.04 -15.45 -5.32
CA GLY A 156 10.45 -15.08 -5.41
C GLY A 156 11.17 -15.72 -6.61
N LYS A 157 10.87 -16.99 -6.93
CA LYS A 157 11.40 -17.67 -8.11
C LYS A 157 10.78 -17.19 -9.42
N MET A 158 9.51 -16.84 -9.42
CA MET A 158 8.83 -16.28 -10.60
C MET A 158 9.31 -14.86 -10.93
N ARG A 159 9.78 -14.09 -9.96
CA ARG A 159 10.47 -12.82 -10.16
C ARG A 159 11.89 -13.03 -10.71
N GLY A 160 12.48 -11.97 -11.21
CA GLY A 160 13.87 -11.95 -11.71
C GLY A 160 14.06 -10.88 -12.76
N SER A 161 15.30 -10.67 -13.20
CA SER A 161 15.66 -9.63 -14.18
C SER A 161 14.89 -9.79 -15.49
N ALA A 162 14.42 -8.68 -16.04
CA ALA A 162 13.78 -8.66 -17.36
C ALA A 162 14.70 -9.29 -18.41
N GLY A 163 14.12 -10.07 -19.34
CA GLY A 163 14.84 -10.82 -20.36
C GLY A 163 15.31 -12.21 -19.93
N THR A 164 15.29 -12.55 -18.64
CA THR A 164 15.55 -13.93 -18.19
C THR A 164 14.28 -14.78 -18.34
N SER A 165 14.44 -16.09 -18.51
CA SER A 165 13.29 -16.99 -18.69
C SER A 165 13.16 -17.95 -17.52
N ILE A 166 11.94 -18.40 -17.28
CA ILE A 166 11.59 -19.48 -16.33
C ILE A 166 10.66 -20.45 -17.03
N ARG A 167 10.81 -21.73 -16.74
CA ARG A 167 9.91 -22.80 -17.20
C ARG A 167 8.90 -23.13 -16.11
N LEU A 168 7.62 -23.01 -16.44
CA LEU A 168 6.50 -23.37 -15.59
C LEU A 168 5.92 -24.68 -16.09
N THR A 169 5.76 -25.69 -15.22
CA THR A 169 4.91 -26.84 -15.52
C THR A 169 3.53 -26.57 -14.99
N ILE A 170 2.54 -26.58 -15.87
CA ILE A 170 1.15 -26.15 -15.59
C ILE A 170 0.22 -27.37 -15.71
N PHE A 171 -0.59 -27.55 -14.66
CA PHE A 171 -1.81 -28.37 -14.74
C PHE A 171 -2.99 -27.44 -14.98
N ARG A 172 -3.76 -27.69 -16.04
CA ARG A 172 -4.95 -26.93 -16.39
C ARG A 172 -6.19 -27.82 -16.29
N PRO A 173 -7.18 -27.48 -15.45
CA PRO A 173 -8.44 -28.23 -15.40
C PRO A 173 -9.06 -28.41 -16.78
N GLY A 174 -9.46 -29.65 -17.11
CA GLY A 174 -9.98 -30.01 -18.43
C GLY A 174 -8.94 -30.38 -19.47
N ARG A 175 -7.66 -30.50 -19.10
CA ARG A 175 -6.59 -31.08 -19.90
C ARG A 175 -6.02 -32.32 -19.20
N ASP A 176 -5.82 -33.41 -19.94
CA ASP A 176 -5.44 -34.70 -19.34
C ASP A 176 -4.02 -34.73 -18.80
N GLU A 177 -3.10 -33.93 -19.38
CA GLU A 177 -1.70 -33.93 -18.99
C GLU A 177 -1.18 -32.52 -18.67
N PRO A 178 -0.28 -32.38 -17.67
CA PRO A 178 0.48 -31.15 -17.46
C PRO A 178 1.32 -30.80 -18.69
N PHE A 179 1.61 -29.53 -18.87
CA PHE A 179 2.41 -29.03 -19.97
C PHE A 179 3.35 -27.92 -19.52
N ASP A 180 4.48 -27.81 -20.21
CA ASP A 180 5.48 -26.79 -19.94
C ASP A 180 5.20 -25.51 -20.72
N VAL A 181 5.38 -24.38 -20.05
CA VAL A 181 5.33 -23.03 -20.61
C VAL A 181 6.60 -22.30 -20.21
N THR A 182 7.37 -21.83 -21.19
CA THR A 182 8.51 -20.97 -20.92
C THR A 182 8.04 -19.52 -20.98
N VAL A 183 8.23 -18.78 -19.89
CA VAL A 183 7.89 -17.36 -19.79
C VAL A 183 9.16 -16.54 -19.66
N THR A 184 9.37 -15.59 -20.56
CA THR A 184 10.46 -14.63 -20.44
C THR A 184 10.00 -13.49 -19.56
N ARG A 185 10.70 -13.24 -18.44
CA ARG A 185 10.37 -12.17 -17.50
C ARG A 185 10.45 -10.82 -18.20
N GLY A 186 9.52 -9.96 -17.92
CA GLY A 186 9.47 -8.59 -18.43
C GLY A 186 9.21 -7.60 -17.32
N VAL A 187 9.36 -6.32 -17.63
CA VAL A 187 8.88 -5.25 -16.77
C VAL A 187 7.36 -5.32 -16.80
N ILE A 188 6.76 -5.40 -15.62
CA ILE A 188 5.32 -5.40 -15.43
C ILE A 188 4.97 -3.99 -14.97
N GLU A 189 4.31 -3.25 -15.83
CA GLU A 189 3.70 -1.98 -15.46
C GLU A 189 2.40 -2.31 -14.72
N LEU A 190 2.35 -2.01 -13.45
CA LEU A 190 1.10 -2.06 -12.70
C LEU A 190 0.27 -0.85 -13.10
N GLU A 191 -1.02 -1.04 -13.29
CA GLU A 191 -1.98 0.07 -13.41
C GLU A 191 -2.53 0.34 -11.99
N PRO A 192 -1.88 1.20 -11.20
CA PRO A 192 -2.28 1.46 -9.82
C PRO A 192 -3.63 2.16 -9.76
N VAL A 193 -4.02 2.85 -10.82
CA VAL A 193 -5.26 3.61 -10.93
C VAL A 193 -6.10 3.07 -12.08
N THR A 194 -7.31 2.63 -11.76
CA THR A 194 -8.34 2.28 -12.73
C THR A 194 -9.57 3.15 -12.55
N TRP A 195 -10.38 3.33 -13.58
CA TRP A 195 -11.57 4.16 -13.48
C TRP A 195 -12.68 3.72 -14.40
N GLU A 196 -13.91 4.03 -14.01
CA GLU A 196 -15.12 3.85 -14.83
C GLU A 196 -16.14 4.97 -14.54
N VAL A 197 -17.11 5.15 -15.45
CA VAL A 197 -18.28 5.98 -15.18
C VAL A 197 -19.49 5.07 -15.11
N LYS A 198 -20.14 5.03 -13.95
CA LYS A 198 -21.30 4.19 -13.69
C LYS A 198 -22.44 5.05 -13.14
N ASP A 199 -23.60 5.03 -13.80
CA ASP A 199 -24.79 5.79 -13.40
C ASP A 199 -24.56 7.28 -13.17
N ALA A 200 -23.76 7.91 -14.05
CA ALA A 200 -23.30 9.30 -13.96
C ALA A 200 -22.41 9.60 -12.73
N VAL A 201 -21.88 8.60 -12.05
CA VAL A 201 -20.88 8.73 -10.98
C VAL A 201 -19.52 8.23 -11.51
N GLY A 202 -18.49 9.03 -11.32
CA GLY A 202 -17.12 8.62 -11.62
C GLY A 202 -16.59 7.75 -10.48
N VAL A 203 -16.05 6.58 -10.81
CA VAL A 203 -15.40 5.67 -9.85
C VAL A 203 -13.93 5.60 -10.20
N VAL A 204 -13.06 5.93 -9.27
CA VAL A 204 -11.60 5.80 -9.37
C VAL A 204 -11.15 4.82 -8.31
N SER A 205 -10.56 3.71 -8.72
CA SER A 205 -9.97 2.73 -7.82
C SER A 205 -8.45 2.88 -7.81
N VAL A 206 -7.89 3.03 -6.63
CA VAL A 206 -6.44 3.09 -6.40
C VAL A 206 -6.03 1.83 -5.67
N ASN A 207 -5.25 0.97 -6.33
CA ASN A 207 -4.88 -0.35 -5.81
C ASN A 207 -3.63 -0.33 -4.94
N GLU A 208 -2.74 0.64 -5.16
CA GLU A 208 -1.52 0.90 -4.38
C GLU A 208 -1.02 2.32 -4.62
N PHE A 209 -0.18 2.83 -3.73
CA PHE A 209 0.44 4.15 -3.87
C PHE A 209 1.86 4.03 -4.43
N SER A 210 1.96 3.65 -5.70
CA SER A 210 3.19 3.73 -6.47
C SER A 210 3.36 5.10 -7.12
N ARG A 211 4.47 5.31 -7.83
CA ARG A 211 4.80 6.59 -8.47
C ARG A 211 3.69 7.07 -9.40
N ASP A 212 3.42 8.37 -9.38
CA ASP A 212 2.51 9.09 -10.27
C ASP A 212 0.99 8.86 -10.03
N VAL A 213 0.60 8.19 -8.94
CA VAL A 213 -0.81 7.93 -8.60
C VAL A 213 -1.65 9.20 -8.55
N GLY A 214 -1.16 10.26 -7.90
CA GLY A 214 -1.86 11.55 -7.85
C GLY A 214 -2.14 12.11 -9.26
N ARG A 215 -1.15 12.06 -10.15
CA ARG A 215 -1.29 12.51 -11.54
C ARG A 215 -2.27 11.64 -12.34
N ASP A 216 -2.24 10.33 -12.13
CA ASP A 216 -3.09 9.40 -12.86
C ASP A 216 -4.55 9.50 -12.42
N VAL A 217 -4.81 9.73 -11.13
CA VAL A 217 -6.16 10.08 -10.63
C VAL A 217 -6.65 11.40 -11.23
N ALA A 218 -5.81 12.43 -11.32
CA ALA A 218 -6.19 13.69 -11.96
C ALA A 218 -6.57 13.49 -13.44
N ARG A 219 -5.81 12.67 -14.18
CA ARG A 219 -6.13 12.29 -15.58
C ARG A 219 -7.43 11.48 -15.66
N ALA A 220 -7.64 10.54 -14.76
CA ALA A 220 -8.87 9.76 -14.69
C ALA A 220 -10.10 10.64 -14.49
N ILE A 221 -10.05 11.61 -13.58
CA ILE A 221 -11.14 12.57 -13.34
C ILE A 221 -11.43 13.39 -14.61
N GLN A 222 -10.40 13.87 -15.30
CA GLN A 222 -10.57 14.61 -16.56
C GLN A 222 -11.19 13.73 -17.65
N ALA A 223 -10.75 12.49 -17.79
CA ALA A 223 -11.29 11.54 -18.76
C ALA A 223 -12.77 11.22 -18.48
N MET A 224 -13.12 10.96 -17.22
CA MET A 224 -14.50 10.72 -16.79
C MET A 224 -15.42 11.92 -17.04
N ARG A 225 -14.95 13.14 -16.72
CA ARG A 225 -15.70 14.37 -17.04
C ARG A 225 -15.98 14.49 -18.52
N LYS A 226 -14.97 14.22 -19.38
CA LYS A 226 -15.13 14.23 -20.85
C LYS A 226 -16.12 13.18 -21.32
N GLN A 227 -16.04 11.96 -20.77
CA GLN A 227 -16.97 10.85 -21.12
C GLN A 227 -18.41 11.19 -20.72
N ALA A 228 -18.61 11.80 -19.57
CA ALA A 228 -19.94 12.08 -19.00
C ALA A 228 -20.63 13.29 -19.66
N VAL A 229 -19.97 14.08 -20.48
CA VAL A 229 -20.57 15.29 -21.12
C VAL A 229 -21.88 14.95 -21.85
N ALA A 230 -21.90 13.85 -22.61
CA ALA A 230 -23.06 13.44 -23.39
C ALA A 230 -24.26 12.99 -22.53
N THR A 231 -24.03 12.66 -21.26
CA THR A 231 -25.04 12.16 -20.30
C THR A 231 -25.41 13.19 -19.24
N GLY A 232 -25.05 14.47 -19.42
CA GLY A 232 -25.39 15.56 -18.50
C GLY A 232 -24.35 15.81 -17.40
N GLY A 233 -23.14 15.25 -17.54
CA GLY A 233 -22.03 15.43 -16.59
C GLY A 233 -22.02 14.43 -15.43
N LEU A 234 -20.97 14.49 -14.62
CA LEU A 234 -20.85 13.68 -13.41
C LEU A 234 -21.72 14.27 -12.29
N LYS A 235 -22.32 13.40 -11.50
CA LYS A 235 -23.11 13.75 -10.30
C LYS A 235 -22.30 13.61 -9.00
N GLY A 236 -21.15 12.91 -9.05
CA GLY A 236 -20.28 12.69 -7.91
C GLY A 236 -19.10 11.80 -8.28
N LEU A 237 -18.21 11.61 -7.31
CA LEU A 237 -17.03 10.75 -7.43
C LEU A 237 -16.99 9.76 -6.27
N VAL A 238 -16.56 8.54 -6.57
CA VAL A 238 -16.14 7.53 -5.60
C VAL A 238 -14.63 7.34 -5.77
N LEU A 239 -13.88 7.51 -4.70
CA LEU A 239 -12.47 7.11 -4.59
C LEU A 239 -12.43 5.79 -3.82
N ASP A 240 -12.14 4.71 -4.52
CA ASP A 240 -12.10 3.36 -3.96
C ASP A 240 -10.68 3.03 -3.53
N LEU A 241 -10.46 2.95 -2.22
CA LEU A 241 -9.19 2.59 -1.57
C LEU A 241 -9.28 1.22 -0.88
N ARG A 242 -10.33 0.45 -1.11
CA ARG A 242 -10.49 -0.88 -0.51
C ARG A 242 -9.37 -1.80 -0.98
N SER A 243 -8.90 -2.65 -0.05
CA SER A 243 -7.81 -3.61 -0.27
C SER A 243 -6.49 -2.98 -0.76
N ASN A 244 -6.31 -1.68 -0.55
CA ASN A 244 -5.09 -0.95 -0.87
C ASN A 244 -4.16 -0.89 0.36
N PRO A 245 -3.03 -1.62 0.37
CA PRO A 245 -2.13 -1.71 1.53
C PRO A 245 -1.31 -0.43 1.79
N GLY A 246 -1.45 0.58 0.94
CA GLY A 246 -0.71 1.82 1.01
C GLY A 246 0.40 1.91 -0.04
N GLY A 247 1.51 2.49 0.33
CA GLY A 247 2.68 2.73 -0.52
C GLY A 247 3.38 4.04 -0.17
N SER A 248 3.72 4.84 -1.17
CA SER A 248 4.44 6.11 -1.02
C SER A 248 3.62 7.15 -0.26
N LEU A 249 4.25 7.76 0.76
CA LEU A 249 3.70 8.91 1.47
C LEU A 249 3.51 10.10 0.53
N ASP A 250 4.50 10.38 -0.32
CA ASP A 250 4.47 11.52 -1.23
C ASP A 250 3.27 11.41 -2.18
N GLU A 251 2.95 10.20 -2.64
CA GLU A 251 1.80 9.96 -3.50
C GLU A 251 0.46 10.07 -2.74
N ALA A 252 0.42 9.69 -1.45
CA ALA A 252 -0.76 9.94 -0.61
C ALA A 252 -1.00 11.43 -0.40
N VAL A 253 0.07 12.20 -0.18
CA VAL A 253 0.01 13.65 -0.09
C VAL A 253 -0.45 14.26 -1.42
N ALA A 254 0.16 13.84 -2.55
CA ALA A 254 -0.20 14.31 -3.87
C ALA A 254 -1.66 14.01 -4.24
N LEU A 255 -2.15 12.80 -3.90
CA LEU A 255 -3.56 12.44 -4.11
C LEU A 255 -4.50 13.28 -3.22
N SER A 256 -4.15 13.50 -1.96
CA SER A 256 -4.94 14.31 -1.04
C SER A 256 -5.01 15.78 -1.51
N ASP A 257 -3.90 16.32 -2.02
CA ASP A 257 -3.80 17.68 -2.55
C ASP A 257 -4.71 17.95 -3.76
N LEU A 258 -5.12 16.89 -4.48
CA LEU A 258 -6.12 17.02 -5.56
C LEU A 258 -7.49 17.48 -5.05
N PHE A 259 -7.81 17.23 -3.78
CA PHE A 259 -9.12 17.45 -3.20
C PHE A 259 -9.12 18.42 -2.02
N VAL A 260 -7.96 18.71 -1.42
CA VAL A 260 -7.81 19.62 -0.29
C VAL A 260 -7.23 20.95 -0.78
N SER A 261 -7.94 22.06 -0.57
CA SER A 261 -7.51 23.36 -1.09
C SER A 261 -6.51 24.08 -0.18
N ALA A 262 -6.45 23.77 1.10
CA ALA A 262 -5.54 24.35 2.08
C ALA A 262 -5.55 23.57 3.39
N GLY A 263 -4.49 23.71 4.18
CA GLY A 263 -4.35 23.10 5.50
C GLY A 263 -3.46 21.87 5.49
N ASP A 264 -3.35 21.22 6.64
CA ASP A 264 -2.52 20.05 6.81
C ASP A 264 -3.21 18.81 6.18
N ILE A 265 -2.43 17.93 5.55
CA ILE A 265 -2.86 16.63 5.03
C ILE A 265 -2.52 15.54 6.05
N VAL A 266 -1.29 15.53 6.53
CA VAL A 266 -0.79 14.56 7.50
C VAL A 266 0.39 15.16 8.25
N SER A 267 0.62 14.74 9.50
CA SER A 267 1.86 15.02 10.21
C SER A 267 2.55 13.74 10.63
N GLN A 268 3.88 13.75 10.57
CA GLN A 268 4.76 12.74 11.13
C GLN A 268 5.34 13.24 12.44
N ARG A 269 5.24 12.43 13.50
CA ARG A 269 5.78 12.77 14.82
C ARG A 269 6.65 11.63 15.32
N GLY A 270 7.93 11.94 15.49
CA GLY A 270 8.93 11.01 15.98
C GLY A 270 9.32 11.28 17.44
N ARG A 271 10.36 10.58 17.89
CA ARG A 271 10.91 10.74 19.23
C ARG A 271 11.50 12.14 19.48
N VAL A 272 12.01 12.76 18.43
CA VAL A 272 12.63 14.09 18.48
C VAL A 272 11.65 15.10 17.90
N ALA A 273 11.08 15.95 18.74
CA ALA A 273 10.02 16.87 18.33
C ALA A 273 10.43 17.88 17.24
N SER A 274 11.74 18.24 17.17
CA SER A 274 12.27 19.12 16.12
C SER A 274 12.35 18.47 14.74
N GLU A 275 12.17 17.14 14.67
CA GLU A 275 12.16 16.36 13.44
C GLU A 275 10.73 16.00 12.99
N ASN A 276 9.71 16.55 13.64
CA ASN A 276 8.35 16.39 13.22
C ASN A 276 8.10 17.10 11.89
N GLU A 277 7.42 16.42 10.98
CA GLU A 277 7.12 16.93 9.65
C GLU A 277 5.60 17.12 9.47
N TYR A 278 5.23 18.18 8.74
CA TYR A 278 3.85 18.52 8.43
C TYR A 278 3.70 18.67 6.91
N TYR A 279 2.89 17.82 6.33
CA TYR A 279 2.58 17.84 4.91
C TYR A 279 1.28 18.62 4.71
N ARG A 280 1.34 19.64 3.85
CA ARG A 280 0.24 20.58 3.63
C ARG A 280 -0.23 20.53 2.20
N ALA A 281 -1.48 20.86 1.98
CA ALA A 281 -2.00 21.12 0.67
C ALA A 281 -1.27 22.33 0.05
N GLU A 282 -0.46 22.09 -0.97
CA GLU A 282 0.41 23.10 -1.60
C GLU A 282 -0.17 23.64 -2.92
N THR A 283 -1.39 23.23 -3.24
CA THR A 283 -2.05 23.66 -4.47
C THR A 283 -1.26 23.39 -5.75
N VAL A 284 -0.51 22.27 -5.79
CA VAL A 284 0.17 21.78 -7.01
C VAL A 284 -0.83 21.72 -8.17
N TYR A 285 -2.06 21.37 -7.89
CA TYR A 285 -3.17 21.30 -8.82
C TYR A 285 -4.08 22.54 -8.77
N LYS A 286 -3.66 23.66 -8.15
CA LYS A 286 -4.43 24.89 -7.96
C LYS A 286 -5.72 24.72 -7.16
N GLY A 287 -5.70 23.86 -6.15
CA GLY A 287 -6.79 23.54 -5.25
C GLY A 287 -7.64 22.36 -5.72
N ASP A 288 -8.76 22.14 -5.07
CA ASP A 288 -9.66 21.01 -5.31
C ASP A 288 -10.16 20.97 -6.77
N ILE A 289 -9.65 19.98 -7.54
CA ILE A 289 -9.99 19.80 -8.97
C ILE A 289 -11.41 19.29 -9.20
N ALA A 290 -12.08 18.85 -8.15
CA ALA A 290 -13.42 18.26 -8.18
C ALA A 290 -14.36 18.89 -7.13
N LYS A 291 -14.14 20.17 -6.77
CA LYS A 291 -14.90 20.88 -5.73
C LYS A 291 -16.39 20.96 -5.99
N ASP A 292 -16.80 20.87 -7.25
CA ASP A 292 -18.17 20.87 -7.73
C ASP A 292 -18.87 19.52 -7.59
N LEU A 293 -18.13 18.46 -7.26
CA LEU A 293 -18.64 17.10 -7.16
C LEU A 293 -18.60 16.61 -5.69
N PRO A 294 -19.69 16.06 -5.16
CA PRO A 294 -19.65 15.34 -3.90
C PRO A 294 -18.73 14.13 -4.05
N LEU A 295 -17.97 13.80 -2.99
CA LEU A 295 -16.98 12.75 -2.97
C LEU A 295 -17.28 11.73 -1.87
N VAL A 296 -17.23 10.46 -2.21
CA VAL A 296 -17.21 9.32 -1.28
C VAL A 296 -15.86 8.63 -1.38
N VAL A 297 -15.29 8.29 -0.24
CA VAL A 297 -14.10 7.40 -0.15
C VAL A 297 -14.56 6.06 0.38
N LEU A 298 -14.24 4.98 -0.33
CA LEU A 298 -14.49 3.61 0.14
C LEU A 298 -13.22 3.04 0.78
N ILE A 299 -13.36 2.47 1.97
CA ILE A 299 -12.30 1.79 2.70
C ILE A 299 -12.78 0.44 3.23
N ASP A 300 -11.84 -0.46 3.50
CA ASP A 300 -12.05 -1.73 4.17
C ASP A 300 -10.86 -2.09 5.07
N ALA A 301 -10.89 -3.27 5.69
CA ALA A 301 -9.81 -3.76 6.55
C ALA A 301 -8.45 -3.94 5.82
N GLY A 302 -8.44 -3.96 4.49
CA GLY A 302 -7.23 -3.99 3.66
C GLY A 302 -6.67 -2.60 3.33
N SER A 303 -7.43 -1.53 3.62
CA SER A 303 -6.98 -0.15 3.44
C SER A 303 -6.00 0.22 4.55
N ALA A 304 -4.71 0.44 4.21
CA ALA A 304 -3.67 0.66 5.21
C ALA A 304 -2.73 1.82 4.84
N SER A 305 -2.05 2.40 5.85
CA SER A 305 -0.94 3.36 5.68
C SER A 305 -1.33 4.57 4.79
N ALA A 306 -0.78 4.69 3.57
CA ALA A 306 -1.07 5.78 2.61
C ALA A 306 -2.58 5.92 2.33
N SER A 307 -3.33 4.82 2.24
CA SER A 307 -4.79 4.83 2.10
C SER A 307 -5.48 5.49 3.29
N GLU A 308 -4.96 5.25 4.49
CA GLU A 308 -5.48 5.82 5.72
C GLU A 308 -5.15 7.31 5.83
N ILE A 309 -4.00 7.74 5.32
CA ILE A 309 -3.63 9.15 5.21
C ILE A 309 -4.65 9.88 4.33
N VAL A 310 -4.94 9.36 3.13
CA VAL A 310 -5.90 9.97 2.20
C VAL A 310 -7.31 9.99 2.80
N ALA A 311 -7.78 8.85 3.30
CA ALA A 311 -9.11 8.75 3.89
C ALA A 311 -9.27 9.69 5.10
N GLY A 312 -8.30 9.72 6.02
CA GLY A 312 -8.31 10.57 7.20
C GLY A 312 -8.21 12.06 6.85
N ALA A 313 -7.36 12.43 5.90
CA ALA A 313 -7.26 13.82 5.44
C ALA A 313 -8.58 14.31 4.84
N LEU A 314 -9.17 13.55 3.92
CA LEU A 314 -10.42 13.92 3.27
C LEU A 314 -11.62 13.93 4.23
N GLN A 315 -11.61 13.06 5.24
CA GLN A 315 -12.60 13.02 6.31
C GLN A 315 -12.49 14.25 7.22
N ASP A 316 -11.31 14.54 7.75
CA ASP A 316 -11.08 15.68 8.67
C ASP A 316 -11.35 17.03 8.00
N HIS A 317 -10.97 17.19 6.72
CA HIS A 317 -11.32 18.37 5.92
C HIS A 317 -12.81 18.41 5.53
N ARG A 318 -13.60 17.40 5.89
CA ARG A 318 -15.01 17.28 5.48
C ARG A 318 -15.19 17.35 3.96
N ARG A 319 -14.16 16.96 3.20
CA ARG A 319 -14.21 16.97 1.74
C ARG A 319 -14.91 15.73 1.18
N ALA A 320 -14.77 14.60 1.83
CA ALA A 320 -15.42 13.36 1.46
C ALA A 320 -16.20 12.74 2.60
N VAL A 321 -17.17 11.90 2.29
CA VAL A 321 -17.75 10.95 3.24
C VAL A 321 -17.03 9.63 3.10
N VAL A 322 -16.45 9.14 4.18
CA VAL A 322 -15.80 7.84 4.23
C VAL A 322 -16.84 6.76 4.48
N MET A 323 -16.91 5.77 3.61
CA MET A 323 -17.86 4.66 3.70
C MET A 323 -17.14 3.30 3.63
N GLY A 324 -17.80 2.25 4.10
CA GLY A 324 -17.31 0.88 4.07
C GLY A 324 -17.05 0.33 5.44
N GLU A 325 -15.89 -0.22 5.66
CA GLU A 325 -15.48 -0.82 6.95
C GLU A 325 -14.23 -0.14 7.48
N ARG A 326 -13.98 -0.23 8.80
CA ARG A 326 -12.80 0.34 9.44
C ARG A 326 -11.52 -0.16 8.77
N SER A 327 -10.58 0.73 8.52
CA SER A 327 -9.28 0.43 7.93
C SER A 327 -8.36 -0.37 8.86
N PHE A 328 -7.19 -0.74 8.38
CA PHE A 328 -6.23 -1.63 9.05
C PHE A 328 -5.65 -1.07 10.36
N GLY A 329 -5.32 0.20 10.42
CA GLY A 329 -4.75 0.86 11.61
C GLY A 329 -3.22 0.96 11.61
N LYS A 330 -2.57 1.01 10.45
CA LYS A 330 -1.13 1.19 10.35
C LYS A 330 -0.74 2.66 10.37
N GLY A 331 -0.48 3.18 11.57
CA GLY A 331 -0.04 4.56 11.80
C GLY A 331 1.47 4.76 11.89
N SER A 332 2.27 3.71 11.71
CA SER A 332 3.73 3.77 11.83
C SER A 332 4.40 4.19 10.52
N VAL A 333 5.45 5.03 10.65
CA VAL A 333 6.30 5.50 9.54
C VAL A 333 7.59 4.72 9.54
N GLN A 334 7.94 4.10 8.43
CA GLN A 334 9.21 3.44 8.26
C GLN A 334 10.15 4.30 7.43
N SER A 335 11.33 4.61 8.01
CA SER A 335 12.45 5.21 7.29
C SER A 335 13.37 4.13 6.75
N LEU A 336 13.84 4.32 5.53
CA LEU A 336 14.85 3.47 4.91
C LEU A 336 16.22 4.08 5.15
N ILE A 337 17.03 3.43 5.98
CA ILE A 337 18.38 3.88 6.37
C ILE A 337 19.39 2.97 5.70
N GLY A 338 20.12 3.49 4.69
CA GLY A 338 21.18 2.74 4.00
C GLY A 338 22.36 2.47 4.94
N LEU A 339 22.83 1.24 4.98
CA LEU A 339 24.02 0.83 5.71
C LEU A 339 25.24 0.79 4.79
N ASP A 340 25.05 0.27 3.59
CA ASP A 340 26.04 0.22 2.53
C ASP A 340 25.34 0.23 1.15
N ARG A 341 26.06 -0.15 0.08
CA ARG A 341 25.50 -0.16 -1.30
C ARG A 341 24.44 -1.22 -1.56
N THR A 342 24.35 -2.22 -0.70
CA THR A 342 23.56 -3.43 -0.92
C THR A 342 22.65 -3.77 0.26
N SER A 343 22.69 -2.99 1.33
CA SER A 343 21.90 -3.26 2.52
C SER A 343 21.34 -2.00 3.17
N ALA A 344 20.18 -2.13 3.80
CA ALA A 344 19.50 -1.06 4.51
C ALA A 344 18.75 -1.58 5.73
N ILE A 345 18.40 -0.68 6.63
CA ILE A 345 17.43 -0.93 7.69
C ILE A 345 16.14 -0.19 7.34
N LYS A 346 15.04 -0.90 7.32
CA LYS A 346 13.71 -0.34 7.39
C LYS A 346 13.34 -0.22 8.87
N LEU A 347 13.29 1.00 9.39
CA LEU A 347 13.11 1.27 10.82
C LEU A 347 11.90 2.16 11.05
N THR A 348 11.06 1.82 12.02
CA THR A 348 9.98 2.69 12.47
C THR A 348 10.55 3.88 13.22
N THR A 349 10.39 5.08 12.67
CA THR A 349 10.98 6.33 13.20
C THR A 349 9.94 7.34 13.67
N ALA A 350 8.70 7.24 13.19
CA ALA A 350 7.63 8.17 13.53
C ALA A 350 6.26 7.50 13.45
N ARG A 351 5.23 8.26 13.80
CA ARG A 351 3.82 7.91 13.61
C ARG A 351 3.10 8.97 12.81
N TYR A 352 2.06 8.55 12.08
CA TYR A 352 1.17 9.42 11.34
C TYR A 352 0.01 9.92 12.22
N PHE A 353 -0.33 11.18 12.01
CA PHE A 353 -1.52 11.81 12.59
C PHE A 353 -2.30 12.53 11.50
N THR A 354 -3.62 12.38 11.52
CA THR A 354 -4.52 13.09 10.62
C THR A 354 -4.49 14.62 10.89
N PRO A 355 -5.06 15.46 10.04
CA PRO A 355 -5.12 16.91 10.27
C PRO A 355 -5.71 17.31 11.62
N SER A 356 -6.69 16.58 12.12
CA SER A 356 -7.28 16.80 13.46
C SER A 356 -6.36 16.35 14.60
N GLY A 357 -5.21 15.73 14.31
CA GLY A 357 -4.29 15.18 15.29
C GLY A 357 -4.66 13.79 15.80
N HIS A 358 -5.58 13.10 15.14
CA HIS A 358 -5.94 11.73 15.47
C HIS A 358 -4.85 10.75 15.03
N SER A 359 -4.45 9.85 15.93
CA SER A 359 -3.49 8.77 15.62
C SER A 359 -4.19 7.65 14.87
N VAL A 360 -3.63 7.26 13.74
CA VAL A 360 -4.13 6.14 12.93
C VAL A 360 -3.74 4.78 13.52
N GLN A 361 -2.69 4.73 14.37
CA GLN A 361 -2.15 3.49 14.92
C GLN A 361 -3.23 2.68 15.67
N GLU A 362 -3.34 1.37 15.42
CA GLU A 362 -4.32 0.40 15.93
C GLU A 362 -5.78 0.72 15.54
N GLY A 363 -6.21 1.98 15.71
CA GLY A 363 -7.61 2.40 15.53
C GLY A 363 -8.04 2.51 14.07
N GLY A 364 -7.10 2.75 13.16
CA GLY A 364 -7.40 3.02 11.76
C GLY A 364 -8.32 4.23 11.56
N ILE A 365 -8.88 4.31 10.37
CA ILE A 365 -9.92 5.26 10.01
C ILE A 365 -11.28 4.61 10.18
N GLU A 366 -12.11 5.16 11.07
CA GLU A 366 -13.50 4.76 11.23
C GLU A 366 -14.34 5.40 10.12
N PRO A 367 -15.11 4.64 9.32
CA PRO A 367 -15.95 5.24 8.30
C PRO A 367 -17.10 6.06 8.90
N ASP A 368 -17.45 7.19 8.27
CA ASP A 368 -18.62 7.99 8.63
C ASP A 368 -19.92 7.19 8.46
N ILE A 369 -19.92 6.28 7.47
CA ILE A 369 -21.04 5.37 7.21
C ILE A 369 -20.49 3.97 7.05
N ARG A 370 -20.73 3.13 8.04
CA ARG A 370 -20.37 1.73 7.96
C ARG A 370 -21.30 1.02 6.98
N VAL A 371 -20.72 0.36 5.98
CA VAL A 371 -21.41 -0.41 4.94
C VAL A 371 -20.71 -1.75 4.77
N PRO A 372 -21.31 -2.88 5.16
CA PRO A 372 -20.70 -4.20 4.98
C PRO A 372 -20.75 -4.65 3.51
N GLN A 373 -19.80 -5.51 3.10
CA GLN A 373 -19.84 -6.14 1.79
C GLN A 373 -20.80 -7.33 1.79
N LEU A 374 -22.06 -7.13 1.39
CA LEU A 374 -23.11 -8.14 1.44
C LEU A 374 -23.19 -9.00 0.18
N SER A 375 -22.75 -8.50 -0.96
CA SER A 375 -22.86 -9.20 -2.24
C SER A 375 -21.85 -10.35 -2.42
N ASP A 376 -20.77 -10.36 -1.59
CA ASP A 376 -19.75 -11.41 -1.55
C ASP A 376 -19.63 -11.96 -0.11
N PRO A 377 -20.28 -13.12 0.20
CA PRO A 377 -20.21 -13.73 1.52
C PRO A 377 -18.78 -14.09 1.97
N ASP A 378 -17.91 -14.47 1.03
CA ASP A 378 -16.53 -14.80 1.32
C ASP A 378 -15.71 -13.54 1.63
N ALA A 379 -15.92 -12.44 0.91
CA ALA A 379 -15.31 -11.15 1.23
C ALA A 379 -15.77 -10.65 2.61
N ARG A 380 -17.05 -10.80 2.93
CA ARG A 380 -17.58 -10.47 4.26
C ARG A 380 -16.92 -11.29 5.38
N LEU A 381 -16.81 -12.61 5.20
CA LEU A 381 -16.11 -13.46 6.17
C LEU A 381 -14.63 -13.11 6.29
N ARG A 382 -13.97 -12.81 5.17
CA ARG A 382 -12.57 -12.34 5.19
C ARG A 382 -12.43 -11.05 5.97
N SER A 383 -13.32 -10.08 5.77
CA SER A 383 -13.29 -8.80 6.48
C SER A 383 -13.51 -8.97 7.99
N GLN A 384 -14.48 -9.80 8.41
CA GLN A 384 -14.71 -10.09 9.84
C GLN A 384 -13.52 -10.77 10.52
N ARG A 385 -12.73 -11.54 9.77
CA ARG A 385 -11.54 -12.26 10.23
C ARG A 385 -10.24 -11.57 9.84
N ALA A 386 -10.31 -10.40 9.20
CA ALA A 386 -9.13 -9.70 8.74
C ALA A 386 -8.21 -9.37 9.93
N VAL A 387 -6.94 -9.68 9.73
CA VAL A 387 -5.87 -9.26 10.66
C VAL A 387 -5.74 -7.74 10.55
N ARG A 388 -5.75 -7.06 11.67
CA ARG A 388 -5.51 -5.62 11.79
C ARG A 388 -4.19 -5.37 12.50
N GLU A 389 -3.73 -4.14 12.51
CA GLU A 389 -2.49 -3.76 13.19
C GLU A 389 -2.52 -4.19 14.68
N SER A 390 -3.65 -4.01 15.35
CA SER A 390 -3.86 -4.43 16.74
C SER A 390 -3.73 -5.94 17.01
N ASP A 391 -3.87 -6.76 15.98
CA ASP A 391 -3.74 -8.22 16.07
C ASP A 391 -2.28 -8.70 15.89
N LEU A 392 -1.38 -7.82 15.43
CA LEU A 392 0.02 -8.15 15.18
C LEU A 392 0.80 -8.22 16.50
N ARG A 393 1.59 -9.29 16.68
CA ARG A 393 2.43 -9.42 17.87
C ARG A 393 3.52 -8.32 17.87
N GLY A 394 3.57 -7.55 18.98
CA GLY A 394 4.57 -6.49 19.16
C GLY A 394 4.27 -5.21 18.39
N HIS A 395 3.01 -5.01 17.94
CA HIS A 395 2.60 -3.75 17.33
C HIS A 395 2.80 -2.56 18.28
N LEU A 396 2.92 -1.37 17.72
CA LEU A 396 3.02 -0.14 18.51
C LEU A 396 1.65 0.22 19.07
N ILE A 397 1.61 0.51 20.37
CA ILE A 397 0.37 0.90 21.07
C ILE A 397 0.02 2.35 20.70
N ASN A 398 -1.27 2.65 20.51
CA ASN A 398 -1.77 3.99 20.31
C ASN A 398 -1.51 4.86 21.56
N GLU A 399 -1.22 6.16 21.37
CA GLU A 399 -1.00 7.11 22.46
C GLU A 399 -2.27 7.40 23.25
N ILE A 400 -3.43 7.22 22.63
CA ILE A 400 -4.74 7.38 23.26
C ILE A 400 -5.29 5.96 23.44
N SER A 401 -5.68 5.64 24.67
CA SER A 401 -6.33 4.35 24.97
C SER A 401 -7.58 4.19 24.09
N LEU A 402 -7.56 3.18 23.21
CA LEU A 402 -8.70 2.84 22.38
C LEU A 402 -9.70 2.00 23.17
N ASP A 403 -10.99 2.15 22.83
CA ASP A 403 -12.02 1.27 23.40
C ASP A 403 -12.07 -0.05 22.61
N ASP A 404 -11.45 -1.09 23.16
CA ASP A 404 -11.42 -2.44 22.57
C ASP A 404 -12.82 -2.95 22.24
N LYS A 405 -13.83 -2.59 23.04
CA LYS A 405 -15.22 -2.99 22.78
C LYS A 405 -15.76 -2.36 21.49
N LYS A 406 -15.32 -1.15 21.18
CA LYS A 406 -15.70 -0.46 19.95
C LYS A 406 -15.02 -1.12 18.73
N LEU A 407 -13.75 -1.49 18.86
CA LEU A 407 -13.03 -2.21 17.81
C LEU A 407 -13.61 -3.59 17.53
N GLU A 408 -14.01 -4.31 18.59
CA GLU A 408 -14.70 -5.60 18.47
C GLU A 408 -16.12 -5.48 17.89
N ALA A 409 -16.83 -4.39 18.20
CA ALA A 409 -18.18 -4.17 17.68
C ALA A 409 -18.17 -4.02 16.14
N ASP A 410 -17.07 -3.52 15.56
CA ASP A 410 -16.94 -3.38 14.11
C ASP A 410 -16.88 -4.73 13.37
N ARG A 411 -16.55 -5.82 14.05
CA ARG A 411 -16.53 -7.17 13.50
C ARG A 411 -17.92 -7.83 13.49
N LYS A 412 -18.94 -7.19 14.09
CA LYS A 412 -20.29 -7.72 14.15
C LYS A 412 -21.15 -7.22 13.00
N ASP A 413 -22.17 -7.99 12.67
CA ASP A 413 -23.15 -7.61 11.65
C ASP A 413 -23.94 -6.37 12.07
N ASP A 414 -24.13 -5.47 11.12
CA ASP A 414 -24.94 -4.26 11.30
C ASP A 414 -26.41 -4.61 10.98
N PRO A 415 -27.33 -4.51 11.94
CA PRO A 415 -28.72 -4.88 11.75
C PRO A 415 -29.48 -3.99 10.75
N ARG A 416 -28.89 -2.88 10.30
CA ARG A 416 -29.47 -2.02 9.27
C ARG A 416 -29.42 -2.66 7.87
N PHE A 417 -28.55 -3.66 7.67
CA PHE A 417 -28.32 -4.30 6.40
C PHE A 417 -28.75 -5.76 6.46
N THR A 418 -29.91 -6.06 5.89
CA THR A 418 -30.55 -7.37 5.98
C THR A 418 -30.61 -8.11 4.63
N GLN A 419 -30.16 -7.49 3.52
CA GLN A 419 -30.17 -8.10 2.20
C GLN A 419 -29.22 -9.29 2.15
N THR A 420 -29.66 -10.35 1.48
CA THR A 420 -28.82 -11.53 1.21
C THR A 420 -28.03 -11.36 -0.10
N ALA A 421 -26.94 -12.13 -0.24
CA ALA A 421 -26.14 -12.12 -1.46
C ALA A 421 -26.98 -12.58 -2.69
N GLU A 422 -27.91 -13.53 -2.50
CA GLU A 422 -28.81 -14.00 -3.55
C GLU A 422 -29.78 -12.91 -4.02
N GLU A 423 -30.37 -12.14 -3.09
CA GLU A 423 -31.24 -11.03 -3.42
C GLU A 423 -30.49 -9.91 -4.17
N LEU A 424 -29.27 -9.62 -3.77
CA LEU A 424 -28.41 -8.65 -4.43
C LEU A 424 -28.00 -9.12 -5.83
N LYS A 425 -27.63 -10.39 -5.97
CA LYS A 425 -27.31 -11.00 -7.24
C LYS A 425 -28.49 -10.99 -8.21
N ALA A 426 -29.71 -11.26 -7.72
CA ALA A 426 -30.94 -11.19 -8.52
C ALA A 426 -31.19 -9.75 -9.05
N LYS A 427 -30.72 -8.73 -8.36
CA LYS A 427 -30.75 -7.31 -8.77
C LYS A 427 -29.53 -6.88 -9.60
N GLY A 428 -28.60 -7.79 -9.92
CA GLY A 428 -27.36 -7.50 -10.64
C GLY A 428 -26.33 -6.72 -9.81
N ILE A 429 -26.46 -6.69 -8.47
CA ILE A 429 -25.56 -6.00 -7.56
C ILE A 429 -24.46 -6.97 -7.14
N THR A 430 -23.28 -6.84 -7.73
CA THR A 430 -22.10 -7.67 -7.43
C THR A 430 -21.14 -7.04 -6.43
N ASP A 431 -21.28 -5.74 -6.17
CA ASP A 431 -20.52 -4.97 -5.17
C ASP A 431 -21.48 -4.05 -4.42
N PHE A 432 -21.89 -4.47 -3.23
CA PHE A 432 -22.90 -3.76 -2.45
C PHE A 432 -22.38 -2.43 -1.91
N GLN A 433 -21.12 -2.37 -1.45
CA GLN A 433 -20.52 -1.14 -0.92
C GLN A 433 -20.44 -0.06 -2.02
N LEU A 434 -19.95 -0.42 -3.20
CA LEU A 434 -19.89 0.49 -4.34
C LEU A 434 -21.28 0.93 -4.79
N HIS A 435 -22.23 -0.02 -4.88
CA HIS A 435 -23.63 0.30 -5.21
C HIS A 435 -24.22 1.29 -4.22
N TYR A 436 -24.01 1.09 -2.92
CA TYR A 436 -24.52 1.98 -1.86
C TYR A 436 -23.91 3.38 -1.98
N ALA A 437 -22.62 3.48 -2.27
CA ALA A 437 -21.93 4.75 -2.50
C ALA A 437 -22.49 5.50 -3.72
N ILE A 438 -22.68 4.81 -4.85
CA ILE A 438 -23.25 5.38 -6.07
C ILE A 438 -24.68 5.87 -5.82
N GLU A 439 -25.54 5.06 -5.20
CA GLU A 439 -26.91 5.46 -4.88
C GLU A 439 -26.97 6.64 -3.93
N THR A 440 -26.02 6.74 -2.98
CA THR A 440 -25.94 7.90 -2.08
C THR A 440 -25.59 9.17 -2.86
N LEU A 441 -24.65 9.12 -3.80
CA LEU A 441 -24.25 10.26 -4.63
C LEU A 441 -25.31 10.69 -5.65
N ARG A 442 -26.17 9.78 -6.08
CA ARG A 442 -27.23 10.05 -7.07
C ARG A 442 -28.45 10.77 -6.50
N ARG A 443 -28.63 10.75 -5.18
CA ARG A 443 -29.77 11.42 -4.54
C ARG A 443 -29.63 12.94 -4.68
N ALA A 444 -30.71 13.62 -5.00
CA ALA A 444 -30.70 15.07 -5.24
C ALA A 444 -30.24 15.90 -4.03
N ASP A 445 -30.44 15.36 -2.82
CA ASP A 445 -30.06 15.95 -1.53
C ASP A 445 -28.71 15.45 -1.00
N ALA A 446 -27.95 14.70 -1.80
CA ALA A 446 -26.70 14.08 -1.38
C ALA A 446 -25.72 15.04 -0.70
N PRO A 447 -25.41 16.23 -1.25
CA PRO A 447 -24.51 17.17 -0.59
C PRO A 447 -25.00 17.63 0.79
N ALA A 448 -26.30 17.92 0.94
CA ALA A 448 -26.89 18.34 2.20
C ALA A 448 -27.00 17.15 3.20
N ALA A 449 -27.40 15.98 2.74
CA ALA A 449 -27.49 14.78 3.56
C ALA A 449 -26.12 14.30 4.03
N LEU A 450 -25.08 14.41 3.19
CA LEU A 450 -23.71 14.09 3.54
C LEU A 450 -23.14 15.12 4.54
N ALA A 451 -23.48 16.41 4.42
CA ALA A 451 -23.10 17.43 5.37
C ALA A 451 -23.81 17.29 6.73
N ALA A 452 -25.10 16.94 6.72
CA ALA A 452 -25.92 16.84 7.95
C ALA A 452 -25.55 15.63 8.84
N ARG A 453 -24.97 14.56 8.27
CA ARG A 453 -24.53 13.39 9.03
C ARG A 453 -23.16 13.58 9.73
N ARG A 454 -22.52 14.74 9.54
CA ARG A 454 -21.24 15.14 10.11
C ARG A 454 -21.33 16.04 11.34
N ASN A 455 -22.55 16.37 11.74
CA ASN A 455 -22.87 17.09 12.98
C ASN A 455 -23.46 16.11 14.01
#